data_b2dbdd0013c5fef4d612c4b73bb9afd8
#
_entry.id   b2dbdd0013c5fef4d612c4b73bb9afd8
#
_cell.length_a   1.000
_cell.length_b   1.000
_cell.length_c   1.000
_cell.angle_alpha   90.00
_cell.angle_beta   90.00
_cell.angle_gamma   90.00
#
_symmetry.space_group_name_H-M   'P 1'
#
loop_
_entity.id
_entity.type
_entity.pdbx_description
1 polymer ?
#
loop_
_entity_poly.entity_id
_entity_poly.type
_entity_poly.pdbx_seq_one_letter_code
_entity_poly.pdbx_strand_id
1 'polypeptide(L)'
;MRSALECCHKGWGESVIIGVAGAGQEISTRPFQLVTGRVWRGSAFGGVKGRSQLPSYVEQYMNGELKVDEFITFTMPLDEINRAFELMHEGKSIRSVIHF
;
A
#
# COMPACT_ATOMS: atom_id res chain seq x y z
N MET A 1 -1.88 3.11 -12.23
CA MET A 1 -2.91 4.04 -11.67
C MET A 1 -4.06 4.23 -12.64
N ARG A 2 -3.84 4.77 -13.86
CA ARG A 2 -4.90 5.02 -14.87
C ARG A 2 -5.73 3.77 -15.18
N SER A 3 -5.10 2.65 -15.48
CA SER A 3 -5.79 1.39 -15.80
C SER A 3 -6.72 0.92 -14.68
N ALA A 4 -6.35 1.15 -13.41
CA ALA A 4 -7.18 0.82 -12.27
C ALA A 4 -8.49 1.63 -12.25
N LEU A 5 -8.45 2.92 -12.60
CA LEU A 5 -9.66 3.72 -12.75
C LEU A 5 -10.49 3.24 -13.94
N GLU A 6 -9.85 2.99 -15.09
CA GLU A 6 -10.55 2.64 -16.33
C GLU A 6 -11.25 1.27 -16.28
N CYS A 7 -10.76 0.34 -15.44
CA CYS A 7 -11.41 -0.96 -15.23
C CYS A 7 -12.51 -0.95 -14.17
N CYS A 8 -12.65 0.14 -13.38
CA CYS A 8 -13.73 0.25 -12.42
C CYS A 8 -15.11 0.28 -13.08
N HIS A 9 -16.11 -0.18 -12.32
CA HIS A 9 -17.50 -0.11 -12.78
C HIS A 9 -17.97 1.35 -12.98
N LYS A 10 -18.73 1.60 -14.03
CA LYS A 10 -19.42 2.90 -14.23
C LYS A 10 -20.45 3.12 -13.12
N GLY A 11 -20.61 4.35 -12.68
CA GLY A 11 -21.59 4.76 -11.69
C GLY A 11 -21.05 4.85 -10.27
N TRP A 12 -20.39 3.82 -9.77
CA TRP A 12 -19.88 3.76 -8.37
C TRP A 12 -18.59 2.98 -8.19
N GLY A 13 -17.91 2.64 -9.26
CA GLY A 13 -16.59 2.04 -9.18
C GLY A 13 -15.59 3.00 -8.57
N GLU A 14 -14.84 2.53 -7.59
CA GLU A 14 -13.81 3.30 -6.90
C GLU A 14 -12.42 2.70 -7.16
N SER A 15 -11.48 3.56 -7.52
CA SER A 15 -10.07 3.23 -7.63
C SER A 15 -9.29 3.98 -6.56
N VAL A 16 -8.60 3.25 -5.69
CA VAL A 16 -7.81 3.83 -4.60
C VAL A 16 -6.33 3.81 -4.97
N ILE A 17 -5.70 4.98 -4.95
CA ILE A 17 -4.27 5.13 -5.19
C ILE A 17 -3.54 5.03 -3.85
N ILE A 18 -2.73 3.99 -3.70
CA ILE A 18 -1.92 3.74 -2.51
C ILE A 18 -0.41 3.80 -2.80
N GLY A 19 -0.02 3.65 -4.07
CA GLY A 19 1.39 3.70 -4.48
C GLY A 19 1.90 5.13 -4.59
N VAL A 20 3.16 5.32 -4.25
CA VAL A 20 3.84 6.61 -4.34
C VAL A 20 4.60 6.68 -5.66
N ALA A 21 4.19 7.61 -6.53
CA ALA A 21 4.92 7.92 -7.75
C ALA A 21 6.11 8.84 -7.45
N GLY A 22 7.10 8.85 -8.33
CA GLY A 22 8.23 9.78 -8.23
C GLY A 22 7.78 11.24 -8.31
N ALA A 23 8.57 12.14 -7.73
CA ALA A 23 8.29 13.57 -7.77
C ALA A 23 8.17 14.06 -9.23
N GLY A 24 7.16 14.89 -9.49
CA GLY A 24 6.87 15.43 -10.82
C GLY A 24 6.14 14.48 -11.77
N GLN A 25 5.87 13.24 -11.38
CA GLN A 25 5.03 12.35 -12.17
C GLN A 25 3.55 12.72 -12.03
N GLU A 26 2.86 12.72 -13.16
CA GLU A 26 1.44 13.04 -13.24
C GLU A 26 0.65 11.83 -13.72
N ILE A 27 -0.62 11.77 -13.33
CA ILE A 27 -1.58 10.83 -13.86
C ILE A 27 -2.67 11.58 -14.61
N SER A 28 -3.07 11.04 -15.76
CA SER A 28 -4.11 11.61 -16.59
C SER A 28 -5.13 10.56 -17.00
N THR A 29 -6.36 10.99 -17.16
CA THR A 29 -7.43 10.16 -17.71
C THR A 29 -8.39 11.02 -18.55
N ARG A 30 -9.23 10.37 -19.34
CA ARG A 30 -10.27 11.09 -20.05
C ARG A 30 -11.32 11.56 -19.05
N PRO A 31 -11.75 12.84 -19.06
CA PRO A 31 -12.77 13.37 -18.14
C PRO A 31 -14.06 12.53 -18.09
N PHE A 32 -14.42 11.92 -19.21
CA PHE A 32 -15.60 11.06 -19.32
C PHE A 32 -15.56 9.84 -18.37
N GLN A 33 -14.36 9.38 -17.98
CA GLN A 33 -14.22 8.32 -16.98
C GLN A 33 -14.79 8.74 -15.61
N LEU A 34 -14.60 10.00 -15.24
CA LEU A 34 -15.11 10.55 -13.97
C LEU A 34 -16.57 11.00 -14.10
N VAL A 35 -16.94 11.61 -15.21
CA VAL A 35 -18.34 12.02 -15.48
C VAL A 35 -19.30 10.83 -15.42
N THR A 36 -18.85 9.65 -15.80
CA THR A 36 -19.65 8.41 -15.69
C THR A 36 -19.74 7.83 -14.28
N GLY A 37 -19.34 8.58 -13.25
CA GLY A 37 -19.52 8.25 -11.85
C GLY A 37 -18.43 7.38 -11.21
N ARG A 38 -17.30 7.18 -11.89
CA ARG A 38 -16.12 6.56 -11.26
C ARG A 38 -15.47 7.53 -10.29
N VAL A 39 -14.92 6.98 -9.22
CA VAL A 39 -14.21 7.74 -8.20
C VAL A 39 -12.73 7.39 -8.22
N TRP A 40 -11.90 8.43 -8.21
CA TRP A 40 -10.45 8.29 -8.01
C TRP A 40 -10.09 8.89 -6.66
N ARG A 41 -9.64 8.05 -5.73
CA ARG A 41 -9.35 8.45 -4.35
C ARG A 41 -7.91 8.17 -4.00
N GLY A 42 -7.30 9.05 -3.22
CA GLY A 42 -6.03 8.79 -2.55
C GLY A 42 -6.23 8.06 -1.22
N SER A 43 -5.17 7.44 -0.73
CA SER A 43 -5.10 6.84 0.61
C SER A 43 -3.78 7.21 1.25
N ALA A 44 -3.80 8.21 2.12
CA ALA A 44 -2.63 8.57 2.92
C ALA A 44 -2.57 7.68 4.16
N PHE A 45 -1.48 6.93 4.31
CA PHE A 45 -1.28 6.04 5.46
C PHE A 45 -2.42 5.02 5.66
N GLY A 46 -3.00 4.48 4.57
CA GLY A 46 -4.15 3.60 4.64
C GLY A 46 -5.46 4.28 5.05
N GLY A 47 -5.51 5.63 5.08
CA GLY A 47 -6.66 6.39 5.56
C GLY A 47 -6.85 6.35 7.09
N VAL A 48 -5.85 5.86 7.82
CA VAL A 48 -5.92 5.67 9.27
C VAL A 48 -5.83 7.00 10.04
N LYS A 49 -6.64 7.14 11.09
CA LYS A 49 -6.52 8.20 12.08
C LYS A 49 -5.56 7.72 13.17
N GLY A 50 -4.23 7.97 12.99
CA GLY A 50 -3.17 7.33 13.77
C GLY A 50 -3.38 7.37 15.28
N ARG A 51 -3.74 8.54 15.85
CA ARG A 51 -3.89 8.69 17.31
C ARG A 51 -5.04 7.86 17.89
N SER A 52 -6.14 7.73 17.17
CA SER A 52 -7.35 7.06 17.67
C SER A 52 -7.47 5.61 17.23
N GLN A 53 -6.95 5.26 16.04
CA GLN A 53 -7.15 3.92 15.46
C GLN A 53 -5.94 3.00 15.64
N LEU A 54 -4.72 3.54 15.71
CA LEU A 54 -3.53 2.69 15.86
C LEU A 54 -3.57 1.83 17.14
N PRO A 55 -3.96 2.35 18.31
CA PRO A 55 -4.11 1.51 19.51
C PRO A 55 -5.06 0.32 19.29
N SER A 56 -6.18 0.54 18.60
CA SER A 56 -7.13 -0.52 18.28
C SER A 56 -6.54 -1.61 17.36
N TYR A 57 -5.71 -1.21 16.38
CA TYR A 57 -5.02 -2.20 15.54
C TYR A 57 -3.98 -3.01 16.33
N VAL A 58 -3.29 -2.38 17.29
CA VAL A 58 -2.38 -3.11 18.16
C VAL A 58 -3.15 -4.12 19.04
N GLU A 59 -4.31 -3.73 19.57
CA GLU A 59 -5.16 -4.63 20.32
C GLU A 59 -5.65 -5.81 19.48
N GLN A 60 -6.11 -5.56 18.26
CA GLN A 60 -6.51 -6.62 17.31
C GLN A 60 -5.35 -7.57 16.99
N TYR A 61 -4.14 -7.04 16.82
CA TYR A 61 -2.94 -7.85 16.62
C TYR A 61 -2.64 -8.72 17.85
N MET A 62 -2.68 -8.14 19.05
CA MET A 62 -2.44 -8.88 20.30
C MET A 62 -3.48 -9.96 20.54
N ASN A 63 -4.70 -9.76 20.08
CA ASN A 63 -5.79 -10.75 20.14
C ASN A 63 -5.73 -11.81 19.04
N GLY A 64 -4.78 -11.70 18.07
CA GLY A 64 -4.67 -12.61 16.94
C GLY A 64 -5.70 -12.38 15.82
N GLU A 65 -6.45 -11.28 15.89
CA GLU A 65 -7.44 -10.91 14.87
C GLU A 65 -6.80 -10.26 13.64
N LEU A 66 -5.67 -9.57 13.83
CA LEU A 66 -4.90 -8.92 12.78
C LEU A 66 -3.57 -9.65 12.58
N LYS A 67 -3.39 -10.23 11.42
CA LYS A 67 -2.16 -10.94 11.05
C LYS A 67 -1.16 -9.95 10.47
N VAL A 68 -0.03 -9.76 11.15
CA VAL A 68 1.04 -8.84 10.73
C VAL A 68 2.36 -9.59 10.53
N ASP A 69 2.64 -10.61 11.34
CA ASP A 69 3.90 -11.35 11.33
C ASP A 69 4.15 -12.05 9.99
N GLU A 70 3.09 -12.48 9.32
CA GLU A 70 3.17 -13.14 8.01
C GLU A 70 3.72 -12.24 6.89
N PHE A 71 3.71 -10.92 7.09
CA PHE A 71 4.34 -9.97 6.16
C PHE A 71 5.86 -9.93 6.29
N ILE A 72 6.43 -10.38 7.41
CA ILE A 72 7.87 -10.46 7.63
C ILE A 72 8.39 -11.70 6.90
N THR A 73 8.88 -11.49 5.68
CA THR A 73 9.33 -12.58 4.82
C THR A 73 10.76 -12.99 5.16
N PHE A 74 11.59 -12.03 5.55
CA PHE A 74 13.00 -12.24 5.89
C PHE A 74 13.40 -11.42 7.10
N THR A 75 14.25 -12.00 7.94
CA THR A 75 14.94 -11.31 9.02
C THR A 75 16.43 -11.57 8.86
N MET A 76 17.25 -10.53 8.87
CA MET A 76 18.68 -10.63 8.63
C MET A 76 19.46 -9.55 9.37
N PRO A 77 20.76 -9.76 9.63
CA PRO A 77 21.61 -8.76 10.29
C PRO A 77 21.94 -7.59 9.36
N LEU A 78 22.49 -6.51 9.93
CA LEU A 78 22.79 -5.27 9.21
C LEU A 78 23.79 -5.47 8.05
N ASP A 79 24.76 -6.36 8.18
CA ASP A 79 25.75 -6.66 7.14
C ASP A 79 25.12 -7.29 5.88
N GLU A 80 23.93 -7.84 5.98
CA GLU A 80 23.16 -8.37 4.86
C GLU A 80 22.14 -7.36 4.25
N ILE A 81 22.18 -6.07 4.62
CA ILE A 81 21.20 -5.08 4.16
C ILE A 81 21.12 -4.97 2.63
N ASN A 82 22.23 -5.13 1.92
CA ASN A 82 22.23 -5.10 0.45
C ASN A 82 21.44 -6.28 -0.11
N ARG A 83 21.51 -7.44 0.52
CA ARG A 83 20.71 -8.60 0.15
C ARG A 83 19.21 -8.36 0.36
N ALA A 84 18.82 -7.62 1.40
CA ALA A 84 17.44 -7.23 1.63
C ALA A 84 16.89 -6.37 0.46
N PHE A 85 17.70 -5.42 -0.02
CA PHE A 85 17.33 -4.61 -1.19
C PHE A 85 17.25 -5.43 -2.48
N GLU A 86 18.14 -6.37 -2.70
CA GLU A 86 18.07 -7.29 -3.85
C GLU A 86 16.77 -8.09 -3.85
N LEU A 87 16.41 -8.70 -2.72
CA LEU A 87 15.17 -9.46 -2.56
C LEU A 87 13.93 -8.60 -2.81
N MET A 88 13.98 -7.33 -2.40
CA MET A 88 12.91 -6.38 -2.66
C MET A 88 12.80 -6.08 -4.17
N HIS A 89 13.91 -5.83 -4.85
CA HIS A 89 13.93 -5.59 -6.31
C HIS A 89 13.48 -6.81 -7.13
N GLU A 90 13.83 -8.01 -6.66
CA GLU A 90 13.40 -9.28 -7.26
C GLU A 90 11.92 -9.60 -6.99
N GLY A 91 11.23 -8.81 -6.15
CA GLY A 91 9.84 -9.06 -5.76
C GLY A 91 9.66 -10.31 -4.87
N LYS A 92 10.72 -10.77 -4.22
CA LYS A 92 10.72 -11.96 -3.36
C LYS A 92 10.44 -11.64 -1.89
N SER A 93 10.53 -10.36 -1.51
CA SER A 93 10.29 -9.90 -0.14
C SER A 93 9.04 -9.03 -0.07
N ILE A 94 8.15 -9.35 0.86
CA ILE A 94 7.07 -8.44 1.26
C ILE A 94 7.65 -7.42 2.25
N ARG A 95 8.33 -7.92 3.28
CA ARG A 95 9.02 -7.12 4.29
C ARG A 95 10.30 -7.85 4.73
N SER A 96 11.43 -7.16 4.60
CA SER A 96 12.69 -7.58 5.21
C SER A 96 12.93 -6.74 6.47
N VAL A 97 13.18 -7.40 7.59
CA VAL A 97 13.50 -6.77 8.88
C VAL A 97 15.00 -6.92 9.12
N ILE A 98 15.65 -5.80 9.39
CA ILE A 98 17.07 -5.77 9.74
C ILE A 98 17.18 -5.60 11.26
N HIS A 99 17.97 -6.45 11.90
CA HIS A 99 18.27 -6.35 13.32
C HIS A 99 19.74 -5.99 13.55
N PHE A 100 19.99 -5.29 14.64
CA PHE A 100 21.32 -4.79 15.06
C PHE A 100 21.90 -5.62 16.20
#